data_f39b85b0fd47fd17fa61b8e4f0427179
#
_entry.id   f39b85b0fd47fd17fa61b8e4f0427179
#
_cell.length_a   1.000
_cell.length_b   1.000
_cell.length_c   1.000
_cell.angle_alpha   90.00
_cell.angle_beta   90.00
_cell.angle_gamma   90.00
#
_symmetry.space_group_name_H-M   'P 1'
#
loop_
_entity.id
_entity.type
_entity.pdbx_description
1 polymer ?
#
loop_
_entity_poly.entity_id
_entity_poly.type
_entity_poly.pdbx_seq_one_letter_code
_entity_poly.pdbx_strand_id
1 'polypeptide(L)'
;VQLAEAEGRHPIPIEGPSSRQYVGFYNLDHATWDYPTQQPFQMPGGQRAGILTHPAWLIAWSGNFDNDPIRRGKWIREHLLAGTIPDVPLDVNAVVPEHRDQSLRERLQVTRDEYCWKCHQNMDPLGLPFEQFDDFGRYRNSEMVGELLSIFPERHVDAPTLPIDTGGSVTDSGDEGLEGDVQNAFDLLQKLGSSKRVRQSFVRHAFRYWLGRNETLDDSPTLIAADEAYVKHGGSMKAMIASLLSSDSFLYRKAK
;
A
#
# COMPACT_ATOMS: atom_id res chain seq x y z
N VAL A 1 -10.07 -14.44 24.86
CA VAL A 1 -9.34 -14.39 23.59
C VAL A 1 -8.37 -15.54 23.50
N GLN A 2 -7.36 -15.64 24.36
CA GLN A 2 -6.35 -16.72 24.33
C GLN A 2 -6.95 -18.14 24.46
N LEU A 3 -7.97 -18.34 25.29
CA LEU A 3 -8.67 -19.61 25.41
C LEU A 3 -9.42 -20.00 24.13
N ALA A 4 -10.08 -19.03 23.49
CA ALA A 4 -10.80 -19.27 22.25
C ALA A 4 -9.83 -19.63 21.10
N GLU A 5 -8.66 -19.00 21.04
CA GLU A 5 -7.61 -19.32 20.07
C GLU A 5 -7.01 -20.71 20.30
N ALA A 6 -6.75 -21.07 21.57
CA ALA A 6 -6.23 -22.39 21.93
C ALA A 6 -7.21 -23.52 21.57
N GLU A 7 -8.51 -23.27 21.59
CA GLU A 7 -9.56 -24.21 21.19
C GLU A 7 -9.89 -24.15 19.70
N GLY A 8 -9.17 -23.36 18.91
CA GLY A 8 -9.42 -23.16 17.47
C GLY A 8 -10.70 -22.40 17.16
N ARG A 9 -11.28 -21.70 18.14
CA ARG A 9 -12.48 -20.87 17.97
C ARG A 9 -12.09 -19.44 17.65
N HIS A 10 -12.95 -18.75 16.90
CA HIS A 10 -12.73 -17.34 16.62
C HIS A 10 -12.75 -16.51 17.92
N PRO A 11 -11.72 -15.67 18.18
CA PRO A 11 -11.57 -14.94 19.44
C PRO A 11 -12.60 -13.82 19.63
N ILE A 12 -13.25 -13.37 18.56
CA ILE A 12 -14.28 -12.32 18.63
C ILE A 12 -15.64 -12.98 18.76
N PRO A 13 -16.46 -12.62 19.76
CA PRO A 13 -17.82 -13.11 19.86
C PRO A 13 -18.59 -12.84 18.57
N ILE A 14 -19.08 -13.91 17.96
CA ILE A 14 -19.86 -13.84 16.70
C ILE A 14 -21.31 -13.48 16.99
N GLU A 15 -21.70 -13.51 18.23
CA GLU A 15 -23.05 -13.20 18.68
C GLU A 15 -23.28 -11.68 18.73
N GLY A 16 -23.94 -11.15 17.72
CA GLY A 16 -24.40 -9.77 17.69
C GLY A 16 -24.33 -9.11 16.33
N PRO A 17 -24.97 -7.94 16.21
CA PRO A 17 -24.98 -7.16 14.95
C PRO A 17 -23.59 -6.82 14.41
N SER A 18 -22.60 -6.65 15.30
CA SER A 18 -21.25 -6.25 14.96
C SER A 18 -20.45 -7.29 14.17
N SER A 19 -20.65 -8.58 14.42
CA SER A 19 -19.91 -9.64 13.70
C SER A 19 -20.36 -9.77 12.25
N ARG A 20 -21.66 -9.67 12.01
CA ARG A 20 -22.22 -9.65 10.64
C ARG A 20 -21.79 -8.42 9.86
N GLN A 21 -21.62 -7.28 10.53
CA GLN A 21 -21.14 -6.04 9.93
C GLN A 21 -19.69 -6.19 9.44
N TYR A 22 -18.80 -6.84 10.21
CA TYR A 22 -17.41 -7.04 9.78
C TYR A 22 -17.28 -7.96 8.55
N VAL A 23 -18.12 -8.97 8.44
CA VAL A 23 -18.13 -9.86 7.29
C VAL A 23 -18.58 -9.13 6.03
N GLY A 24 -19.68 -8.39 6.08
CA GLY A 24 -20.14 -7.53 4.97
C GLY A 24 -19.17 -6.37 4.67
N PHE A 25 -18.45 -5.92 5.69
CA PHE A 25 -17.53 -4.80 5.59
C PHE A 25 -16.40 -5.00 4.56
N TYR A 26 -15.91 -6.24 4.43
CA TYR A 26 -14.89 -6.61 3.46
C TYR A 26 -15.44 -7.48 2.31
N ASN A 27 -16.73 -7.46 2.06
CA ASN A 27 -17.43 -8.28 1.06
C ASN A 27 -17.22 -9.79 1.27
N LEU A 28 -17.14 -10.23 2.52
CA LEU A 28 -17.03 -11.62 2.87
C LEU A 28 -18.42 -12.27 2.92
N ASP A 29 -18.54 -13.49 2.43
CA ASP A 29 -19.77 -14.26 2.57
C ASP A 29 -19.88 -14.85 3.96
N HIS A 30 -20.82 -14.33 4.76
CA HIS A 30 -21.06 -14.78 6.11
C HIS A 30 -21.52 -16.27 6.18
N ALA A 31 -22.21 -16.73 5.15
CA ALA A 31 -22.74 -18.11 5.14
C ALA A 31 -21.64 -19.17 4.93
N THR A 32 -20.56 -18.78 4.25
CA THR A 32 -19.48 -19.67 3.89
C THR A 32 -18.19 -19.46 4.71
N TRP A 33 -18.14 -18.37 5.47
CA TRP A 33 -16.94 -18.07 6.26
C TRP A 33 -16.97 -18.80 7.62
N ASP A 34 -16.05 -19.72 7.80
CA ASP A 34 -15.89 -20.53 8.98
C ASP A 34 -15.01 -19.92 10.10
N TYR A 35 -14.62 -18.65 9.93
CA TYR A 35 -13.77 -17.90 10.88
C TYR A 35 -12.48 -18.64 11.28
N PRO A 36 -11.65 -19.08 10.34
CA PRO A 36 -10.44 -19.81 10.65
C PRO A 36 -9.48 -18.96 11.47
N THR A 37 -8.99 -19.48 12.58
CA THR A 37 -8.00 -18.80 13.43
C THR A 37 -6.57 -19.23 13.15
N GLN A 38 -6.39 -20.37 12.49
CA GLN A 38 -5.09 -20.99 12.27
C GLN A 38 -4.72 -21.12 10.79
N GLN A 39 -5.61 -20.82 9.88
CA GLN A 39 -5.38 -20.96 8.44
C GLN A 39 -5.46 -19.60 7.74
N PRO A 40 -4.68 -19.41 6.66
CA PRO A 40 -4.85 -18.25 5.82
C PRO A 40 -6.28 -18.20 5.27
N PHE A 41 -6.91 -17.03 5.38
CA PHE A 41 -8.23 -16.79 4.86
C PHE A 41 -8.13 -16.19 3.44
N GLN A 42 -8.90 -16.74 2.51
CA GLN A 42 -8.94 -16.21 1.14
C GLN A 42 -9.95 -15.08 1.03
N MET A 43 -9.47 -13.89 0.72
CA MET A 43 -10.31 -12.74 0.44
C MET A 43 -11.05 -12.90 -0.90
N PRO A 44 -12.18 -12.19 -1.11
CA PRO A 44 -12.91 -12.24 -2.38
C PRO A 44 -12.03 -12.00 -3.59
N GLY A 45 -12.19 -12.84 -4.62
CA GLY A 45 -11.40 -12.73 -5.84
C GLY A 45 -11.58 -11.38 -6.54
N GLY A 46 -10.52 -10.87 -7.12
CA GLY A 46 -10.54 -9.58 -7.83
C GLY A 46 -10.56 -8.34 -6.94
N GLN A 47 -10.61 -8.49 -5.62
CA GLN A 47 -10.62 -7.33 -4.70
C GLN A 47 -9.30 -7.17 -3.93
N ARG A 48 -8.42 -8.18 -3.97
CA ARG A 48 -7.14 -8.17 -3.23
C ARG A 48 -6.03 -8.78 -4.06
N ALA A 49 -4.86 -8.14 -4.00
CA ALA A 49 -3.63 -8.62 -4.62
C ALA A 49 -2.42 -8.12 -3.83
N GLY A 50 -1.84 -8.99 -3.02
CA GLY A 50 -0.65 -8.68 -2.24
C GLY A 50 -0.85 -7.65 -1.12
N ILE A 51 0.28 -7.22 -0.54
CA ILE A 51 0.29 -6.44 0.70
C ILE A 51 -0.28 -5.02 0.55
N LEU A 52 -0.14 -4.39 -0.60
CA LEU A 52 -0.63 -3.02 -0.83
C LEU A 52 -2.16 -2.93 -0.95
N THR A 53 -2.85 -4.05 -1.09
CA THR A 53 -4.31 -4.12 -0.99
C THR A 53 -4.77 -4.70 0.34
N HIS A 54 -3.85 -5.02 1.25
CA HIS A 54 -4.20 -5.49 2.58
C HIS A 54 -4.75 -4.33 3.43
N PRO A 55 -5.87 -4.51 4.16
CA PRO A 55 -6.48 -3.45 4.96
C PRO A 55 -5.50 -2.75 5.90
N ALA A 56 -4.58 -3.48 6.52
CA ALA A 56 -3.60 -2.89 7.42
C ALA A 56 -2.71 -1.83 6.75
N TRP A 57 -2.27 -2.07 5.50
CA TRP A 57 -1.49 -1.07 4.76
C TRP A 57 -2.38 0.09 4.31
N LEU A 58 -3.57 -0.20 3.78
CA LEU A 58 -4.51 0.82 3.29
C LEU A 58 -4.93 1.78 4.40
N ILE A 59 -5.23 1.27 5.59
CA ILE A 59 -5.61 2.06 6.78
C ILE A 59 -4.41 2.88 7.28
N ALA A 60 -3.22 2.28 7.36
CA ALA A 60 -2.02 2.97 7.83
C ALA A 60 -1.65 4.20 6.96
N TRP A 61 -2.04 4.16 5.68
CA TRP A 61 -1.79 5.24 4.71
C TRP A 61 -3.10 5.90 4.25
N SER A 62 -4.01 6.12 5.19
CA SER A 62 -5.24 6.90 5.04
C SER A 62 -5.28 8.08 6.00
N GLY A 63 -6.18 9.01 5.74
CA GLY A 63 -6.58 10.03 6.70
C GLY A 63 -7.58 9.49 7.73
N ASN A 64 -8.10 10.38 8.58
CA ASN A 64 -9.09 10.00 9.59
C ASN A 64 -10.50 9.82 9.02
N PHE A 65 -10.78 10.42 7.88
CA PHE A 65 -12.11 10.49 7.28
C PHE A 65 -12.15 10.13 5.80
N ASP A 66 -10.99 10.00 5.17
CA ASP A 66 -10.82 9.67 3.76
C ASP A 66 -9.58 8.82 3.54
N ASN A 67 -9.55 8.05 2.45
CA ASN A 67 -8.31 7.51 1.94
C ASN A 67 -7.36 8.65 1.54
N ASP A 68 -6.09 8.36 1.45
CA ASP A 68 -5.07 9.37 1.17
C ASP A 68 -4.15 8.91 0.01
N PRO A 69 -4.50 9.24 -1.24
CA PRO A 69 -3.68 8.89 -2.39
C PRO A 69 -2.28 9.50 -2.33
N ILE A 70 -2.14 10.71 -1.78
CA ILE A 70 -0.85 11.39 -1.65
C ILE A 70 0.09 10.56 -0.78
N ARG A 71 -0.35 10.17 0.43
CA ARG A 71 0.45 9.34 1.35
C ARG A 71 0.75 7.97 0.77
N ARG A 72 -0.24 7.32 0.16
CA ARG A 72 -0.07 6.00 -0.49
C ARG A 72 0.96 6.09 -1.61
N GLY A 73 0.85 7.11 -2.46
CA GLY A 73 1.79 7.33 -3.56
C GLY A 73 3.19 7.70 -3.10
N LYS A 74 3.32 8.58 -2.09
CA LYS A 74 4.61 8.91 -1.46
C LYS A 74 5.29 7.65 -0.94
N TRP A 75 4.54 6.81 -0.21
CA TRP A 75 5.08 5.56 0.32
C TRP A 75 5.61 4.63 -0.78
N ILE A 76 4.85 4.46 -1.88
CA ILE A 76 5.28 3.65 -3.02
C ILE A 76 6.56 4.23 -3.64
N ARG A 77 6.60 5.54 -3.85
CA ARG A 77 7.78 6.24 -4.40
C ARG A 77 9.02 6.00 -3.55
N GLU A 78 8.93 6.19 -2.25
CA GLU A 78 10.08 6.15 -1.35
C GLU A 78 10.51 4.71 -1.02
N HIS A 79 9.55 3.80 -0.80
CA HIS A 79 9.86 2.46 -0.31
C HIS A 79 10.02 1.41 -1.42
N LEU A 80 9.26 1.54 -2.51
CA LEU A 80 9.35 0.56 -3.60
C LEU A 80 10.21 1.04 -4.77
N LEU A 81 10.14 2.32 -5.11
CA LEU A 81 10.88 2.87 -6.25
C LEU A 81 12.24 3.48 -5.84
N ALA A 82 12.55 3.49 -4.53
CA ALA A 82 13.76 4.11 -3.97
C ALA A 82 13.95 5.57 -4.45
N GLY A 83 12.85 6.28 -4.67
CA GLY A 83 12.83 7.72 -4.93
C GLY A 83 12.81 8.51 -3.63
N THR A 84 12.77 9.84 -3.76
CA THR A 84 12.68 10.76 -2.62
C THR A 84 11.65 11.83 -2.94
N ILE A 85 10.77 12.11 -2.00
CA ILE A 85 9.87 13.25 -2.06
C ILE A 85 10.34 14.26 -1.01
N PRO A 86 10.63 15.51 -1.40
CA PRO A 86 11.01 16.55 -0.45
C PRO A 86 9.95 16.76 0.63
N ASP A 87 10.38 17.20 1.80
CA ASP A 87 9.44 17.61 2.84
C ASP A 87 8.67 18.87 2.42
N VAL A 88 7.44 18.98 2.91
CA VAL A 88 6.58 20.13 2.65
C VAL A 88 7.23 21.39 3.28
N PRO A 89 7.45 22.46 2.50
CA PRO A 89 7.93 23.72 3.05
C PRO A 89 6.99 24.28 4.13
N LEU A 90 7.53 24.90 5.16
CA LEU A 90 6.78 25.38 6.32
C LEU A 90 5.75 26.48 5.99
N ASP A 91 5.92 27.17 4.89
CA ASP A 91 5.08 28.26 4.40
C ASP A 91 3.94 27.79 3.47
N VAL A 92 3.87 26.49 3.20
CA VAL A 92 2.84 25.93 2.32
C VAL A 92 1.63 25.45 3.13
N ASN A 93 0.45 25.92 2.73
CA ASN A 93 -0.80 25.34 3.22
C ASN A 93 -1.11 24.07 2.44
N ALA A 94 -0.78 22.91 3.04
CA ALA A 94 -0.93 21.59 2.45
C ALA A 94 -2.29 20.92 2.77
N VAL A 95 -3.34 21.71 2.97
CA VAL A 95 -4.67 21.17 3.29
C VAL A 95 -5.46 20.96 2.01
N VAL A 96 -5.92 19.72 1.79
CA VAL A 96 -6.88 19.41 0.72
C VAL A 96 -8.25 19.97 1.13
N PRO A 97 -8.95 20.72 0.26
CA PRO A 97 -10.26 21.29 0.58
C PRO A 97 -11.29 20.24 0.96
N GLU A 98 -12.11 20.52 1.99
CA GLU A 98 -13.20 19.66 2.46
C GLU A 98 -14.52 19.92 1.70
N HIS A 99 -14.49 19.95 0.38
CA HIS A 99 -15.71 20.04 -0.44
C HIS A 99 -16.33 18.65 -0.56
N ARG A 100 -17.27 18.35 0.33
CA ARG A 100 -17.87 17.00 0.44
C ARG A 100 -18.85 16.64 -0.67
N ASP A 101 -19.23 17.60 -1.49
CA ASP A 101 -20.03 17.44 -2.71
C ASP A 101 -19.18 17.03 -3.94
N GLN A 102 -17.87 16.99 -3.78
CA GLN A 102 -16.90 16.62 -4.80
C GLN A 102 -16.23 15.28 -4.46
N SER A 103 -15.83 14.55 -5.51
CA SER A 103 -14.97 13.39 -5.35
C SER A 103 -13.62 13.77 -4.73
N LEU A 104 -12.96 12.81 -4.10
CA LEU A 104 -11.61 13.04 -3.58
C LEU A 104 -10.65 13.46 -4.69
N ARG A 105 -10.76 12.87 -5.87
CA ARG A 105 -9.94 13.24 -7.03
C ARG A 105 -10.17 14.69 -7.51
N GLU A 106 -11.41 15.17 -7.46
CA GLU A 106 -11.72 16.57 -7.77
C GLU A 106 -11.11 17.50 -6.72
N ARG A 107 -11.21 17.18 -5.44
CA ARG A 107 -10.58 17.96 -4.36
C ARG A 107 -9.05 17.99 -4.47
N LEU A 108 -8.44 16.90 -4.95
CA LEU A 108 -7.00 16.81 -5.19
C LEU A 108 -6.51 17.62 -6.40
N GLN A 109 -7.40 18.25 -7.20
CA GLN A 109 -6.95 19.15 -8.28
C GLN A 109 -6.11 20.32 -7.75
N VAL A 110 -6.25 20.70 -6.48
CA VAL A 110 -5.39 21.72 -5.84
C VAL A 110 -3.90 21.37 -5.90
N THR A 111 -3.55 20.09 -5.94
CA THR A 111 -2.15 19.65 -6.05
C THR A 111 -1.55 19.82 -7.45
N ARG A 112 -2.41 20.17 -8.45
CA ARG A 112 -1.99 20.41 -9.84
C ARG A 112 -1.45 21.81 -10.09
N ASP A 113 -1.53 22.72 -9.12
CA ASP A 113 -0.89 24.02 -9.20
C ASP A 113 0.62 23.87 -9.49
N GLU A 114 1.17 24.74 -10.31
CA GLU A 114 2.56 24.67 -10.78
C GLU A 114 3.58 24.44 -9.65
N TYR A 115 3.38 25.11 -8.52
CA TYR A 115 4.26 24.96 -7.36
C TYR A 115 4.11 23.59 -6.69
N CYS A 116 2.89 23.15 -6.43
CA CYS A 116 2.58 21.88 -5.77
C CYS A 116 2.96 20.70 -6.66
N TRP A 117 2.70 20.81 -7.96
CA TRP A 117 2.90 19.73 -8.93
C TRP A 117 4.37 19.30 -9.05
N LYS A 118 5.32 20.14 -8.71
CA LYS A 118 6.76 19.77 -8.69
C LYS A 118 7.05 18.54 -7.86
N CYS A 119 6.32 18.33 -6.76
CA CYS A 119 6.43 17.13 -5.91
C CYS A 119 5.30 16.14 -6.21
N HIS A 120 4.07 16.62 -6.37
CA HIS A 120 2.87 15.78 -6.48
C HIS A 120 2.85 14.92 -7.75
N GLN A 121 3.45 15.35 -8.85
CA GLN A 121 3.59 14.55 -10.07
C GLN A 121 4.29 13.19 -9.84
N ASN A 122 5.12 13.11 -8.81
CA ASN A 122 5.89 11.91 -8.49
C ASN A 122 5.20 11.00 -7.45
N MET A 123 4.10 11.41 -6.86
CA MET A 123 3.40 10.63 -5.83
C MET A 123 1.90 10.45 -6.09
N ASP A 124 1.17 11.52 -6.43
CA ASP A 124 -0.28 11.40 -6.62
C ASP A 124 -0.68 10.35 -7.66
N PRO A 125 -0.05 10.30 -8.86
CA PRO A 125 -0.41 9.30 -9.87
C PRO A 125 -0.16 7.84 -9.44
N LEU A 126 0.72 7.61 -8.45
CA LEU A 126 0.98 6.28 -7.88
C LEU A 126 -0.07 5.89 -6.82
N GLY A 127 -0.66 6.86 -6.15
CA GLY A 127 -1.65 6.60 -5.11
C GLY A 127 -3.09 6.60 -5.59
N LEU A 128 -3.41 7.39 -6.63
CA LEU A 128 -4.76 7.49 -7.20
C LEU A 128 -5.37 6.14 -7.63
N PRO A 129 -4.62 5.15 -8.16
CA PRO A 129 -5.18 3.83 -8.45
C PRO A 129 -5.81 3.14 -7.24
N PHE A 130 -5.39 3.49 -6.03
CA PHE A 130 -5.90 2.91 -4.78
C PHE A 130 -7.18 3.58 -4.26
N GLU A 131 -7.80 4.50 -5.00
CA GLU A 131 -9.12 5.05 -4.66
C GLU A 131 -10.23 3.99 -4.64
N GLN A 132 -10.00 2.84 -5.29
CA GLN A 132 -10.85 1.65 -5.14
C GLN A 132 -10.93 1.13 -3.69
N PHE A 133 -10.10 1.65 -2.80
CA PHE A 133 -10.09 1.28 -1.39
C PHE A 133 -10.26 2.54 -0.54
N ASP A 134 -11.29 2.54 0.29
CA ASP A 134 -11.54 3.65 1.21
C ASP A 134 -10.52 3.71 2.37
N ASP A 135 -10.77 4.57 3.33
CA ASP A 135 -9.96 4.78 4.54
C ASP A 135 -9.88 3.56 5.47
N PHE A 136 -10.90 2.69 5.44
CA PHE A 136 -10.92 1.40 6.13
C PHE A 136 -10.35 0.25 5.29
N GLY A 137 -9.88 0.53 4.09
CA GLY A 137 -9.40 -0.48 3.15
C GLY A 137 -10.51 -1.35 2.55
N ARG A 138 -11.77 -0.91 2.56
CA ARG A 138 -12.87 -1.60 1.89
C ARG A 138 -12.80 -1.37 0.38
N TYR A 139 -13.02 -2.42 -0.38
CA TYR A 139 -13.10 -2.30 -1.83
C TYR A 139 -14.43 -1.67 -2.26
N ARG A 140 -14.36 -0.69 -3.15
CA ARG A 140 -15.52 0.07 -3.65
C ARG A 140 -15.37 0.44 -5.13
N ASN A 141 -16.50 0.58 -5.83
CA ASN A 141 -16.55 1.05 -7.22
C ASN A 141 -17.09 2.49 -7.34
N SER A 142 -17.64 3.02 -6.25
CA SER A 142 -18.13 4.38 -6.15
C SER A 142 -17.75 4.96 -4.79
N GLU A 143 -17.64 6.26 -4.71
CA GLU A 143 -17.49 6.97 -3.45
C GLU A 143 -18.77 7.75 -3.12
N MET A 144 -19.08 7.80 -1.84
CA MET A 144 -20.18 8.62 -1.34
C MET A 144 -19.73 10.07 -1.24
N VAL A 145 -20.59 10.97 -1.69
CA VAL A 145 -20.41 12.42 -1.55
C VAL A 145 -21.56 12.99 -0.71
N GLY A 146 -21.32 14.10 0.01
CA GLY A 146 -22.31 14.74 0.87
C GLY A 146 -21.86 14.88 2.32
N GLU A 147 -22.71 15.43 3.17
CA GLU A 147 -22.36 15.82 4.54
C GLU A 147 -22.11 14.66 5.51
N LEU A 148 -22.59 13.46 5.21
CA LEU A 148 -22.50 12.30 6.10
C LEU A 148 -21.64 11.21 5.48
N LEU A 149 -20.34 11.33 5.66
CA LEU A 149 -19.43 10.20 5.46
C LEU A 149 -19.58 9.26 6.66
N SER A 150 -20.31 8.17 6.50
CA SER A 150 -20.49 7.17 7.54
C SER A 150 -19.53 6.01 7.35
N ILE A 151 -18.98 5.52 8.46
CA ILE A 151 -18.27 4.23 8.48
C ILE A 151 -19.19 3.05 8.11
N PHE A 152 -20.50 3.29 8.09
CA PHE A 152 -21.53 2.31 7.71
C PHE A 152 -22.30 2.80 6.48
N PRO A 153 -21.74 2.67 5.25
CA PRO A 153 -22.39 3.12 4.01
C PRO A 153 -23.80 2.53 3.85
N GLU A 154 -24.03 1.32 4.34
CA GLU A 154 -25.34 0.65 4.29
C GLU A 154 -26.45 1.39 5.05
N ARG A 155 -26.11 2.34 5.92
CA ARG A 155 -27.09 3.19 6.62
C ARG A 155 -27.50 4.43 5.83
N HIS A 156 -26.84 4.68 4.70
CA HIS A 156 -27.03 5.86 3.85
C HIS A 156 -27.40 5.43 2.43
N VAL A 157 -28.45 4.62 2.31
CA VAL A 157 -28.91 4.02 1.04
C VAL A 157 -29.22 5.08 -0.03
N ASP A 158 -29.59 6.29 0.40
CA ASP A 158 -29.96 7.40 -0.48
C ASP A 158 -28.81 8.45 -0.64
N ALA A 159 -27.62 8.18 -0.11
CA ALA A 159 -26.52 9.14 -0.27
C ALA A 159 -26.06 9.21 -1.73
N PRO A 160 -25.80 10.42 -2.26
CA PRO A 160 -25.26 10.56 -3.60
C PRO A 160 -23.90 9.84 -3.72
N THR A 161 -23.69 9.17 -4.84
CA THR A 161 -22.42 8.49 -5.12
C THR A 161 -21.87 8.93 -6.45
N LEU A 162 -20.54 9.03 -6.55
CA LEU A 162 -19.81 9.27 -7.79
C LEU A 162 -19.00 8.03 -8.17
N PRO A 163 -18.86 7.72 -9.47
CA PRO A 163 -17.98 6.67 -9.91
C PRO A 163 -16.52 7.02 -9.60
N ILE A 164 -15.74 6.02 -9.24
CA ILE A 164 -14.31 6.20 -8.95
C ILE A 164 -13.51 6.11 -10.24
N ASP A 165 -12.67 7.12 -10.50
CA ASP A 165 -11.62 7.03 -11.50
C ASP A 165 -10.37 6.42 -10.85
N THR A 166 -9.97 5.24 -11.34
CA THR A 166 -8.83 4.47 -10.81
C THR A 166 -7.57 4.61 -11.63
N GLY A 167 -7.57 5.46 -12.64
CA GLY A 167 -6.43 5.71 -13.49
C GLY A 167 -5.28 6.39 -12.75
N GLY A 168 -4.06 6.02 -13.10
CA GLY A 168 -2.84 6.62 -12.59
C GLY A 168 -1.69 6.48 -13.56
N SER A 169 -0.48 6.76 -13.11
CA SER A 169 0.71 6.56 -13.94
C SER A 169 1.96 6.37 -13.08
N VAL A 170 2.96 5.75 -13.67
CA VAL A 170 4.32 5.67 -13.13
C VAL A 170 5.21 6.54 -14.01
N THR A 171 5.90 7.47 -13.39
CA THR A 171 6.85 8.36 -14.05
C THR A 171 8.14 8.44 -13.24
N ASP A 172 9.25 8.68 -13.90
CA ASP A 172 10.56 8.92 -13.26
C ASP A 172 10.95 7.81 -12.25
N SER A 173 10.60 6.55 -12.58
CA SER A 173 10.91 5.40 -11.75
C SER A 173 12.35 4.92 -11.88
N GLY A 174 13.02 5.28 -12.97
CA GLY A 174 14.32 4.74 -13.36
C GLY A 174 14.27 3.29 -13.85
N ASP A 175 13.10 2.81 -14.24
CA ASP A 175 12.85 1.49 -14.85
C ASP A 175 11.87 1.68 -16.01
N GLU A 176 12.37 1.73 -17.24
CA GLU A 176 11.56 1.98 -18.45
C GLU A 176 10.39 0.99 -18.59
N GLY A 177 10.55 -0.25 -18.13
CA GLY A 177 9.51 -1.27 -18.16
C GLY A 177 8.34 -1.00 -17.21
N LEU A 178 8.55 -0.07 -16.26
CA LEU A 178 7.56 0.32 -15.27
C LEU A 178 6.80 1.60 -15.65
N GLU A 179 7.41 2.45 -16.49
CA GLU A 179 6.84 3.75 -16.89
C GLU A 179 5.50 3.62 -17.63
N GLY A 180 4.69 4.67 -17.52
CA GLY A 180 3.45 4.84 -18.26
C GLY A 180 2.18 4.68 -17.42
N ASP A 181 1.05 4.74 -18.11
CA ASP A 181 -0.27 4.73 -17.49
C ASP A 181 -0.62 3.36 -16.88
N VAL A 182 -1.44 3.42 -15.85
CA VAL A 182 -2.05 2.27 -15.19
C VAL A 182 -3.55 2.50 -15.06
N GLN A 183 -4.33 1.43 -15.23
CA GLN A 183 -5.78 1.52 -15.22
C GLN A 183 -6.38 1.48 -13.80
N ASN A 184 -5.71 0.80 -12.89
CA ASN A 184 -6.18 0.60 -11.51
C ASN A 184 -5.04 0.09 -10.63
N ALA A 185 -5.34 -0.12 -9.34
CA ALA A 185 -4.37 -0.64 -8.37
C ALA A 185 -3.78 -2.01 -8.78
N PHE A 186 -4.56 -2.90 -9.38
CA PHE A 186 -4.10 -4.24 -9.73
C PHE A 186 -3.11 -4.21 -10.89
N ASP A 187 -3.35 -3.35 -11.88
CA ASP A 187 -2.41 -3.10 -12.99
C ASP A 187 -1.09 -2.52 -12.46
N LEU A 188 -1.17 -1.51 -11.58
CA LEU A 188 0.01 -0.96 -10.91
C LEU A 188 0.77 -2.04 -10.12
N LEU A 189 0.08 -2.87 -9.36
CA LEU A 189 0.69 -3.94 -8.57
C LEU A 189 1.37 -4.99 -9.45
N GLN A 190 0.79 -5.33 -10.58
CA GLN A 190 1.41 -6.26 -11.53
C GLN A 190 2.71 -5.70 -12.09
N LYS A 191 2.72 -4.42 -12.50
CA LYS A 191 3.93 -3.72 -12.95
C LYS A 191 4.99 -3.66 -11.84
N LEU A 192 4.63 -3.21 -10.64
CA LEU A 192 5.54 -3.15 -9.49
C LEU A 192 6.14 -4.52 -9.15
N GLY A 193 5.31 -5.59 -9.16
CA GLY A 193 5.73 -6.95 -8.83
C GLY A 193 6.73 -7.55 -9.83
N SER A 194 6.72 -7.11 -11.08
CA SER A 194 7.66 -7.53 -12.13
C SER A 194 8.91 -6.65 -12.23
N SER A 195 8.93 -5.50 -11.57
CA SER A 195 10.01 -4.52 -11.69
C SER A 195 11.30 -4.95 -10.99
N LYS A 196 12.40 -4.87 -11.74
CA LYS A 196 13.76 -5.03 -11.19
C LYS A 196 14.07 -3.94 -10.17
N ARG A 197 13.62 -2.72 -10.40
CA ARG A 197 13.82 -1.57 -9.50
C ARG A 197 13.20 -1.82 -8.13
N VAL A 198 11.94 -2.28 -8.10
CA VAL A 198 11.22 -2.61 -6.86
C VAL A 198 11.94 -3.73 -6.11
N ARG A 199 12.36 -4.79 -6.80
CA ARG A 199 13.11 -5.88 -6.20
C ARG A 199 14.42 -5.40 -5.57
N GLN A 200 15.20 -4.57 -6.28
CA GLN A 200 16.44 -4.01 -5.75
C GLN A 200 16.22 -3.07 -4.56
N SER A 201 15.16 -2.26 -4.59
CA SER A 201 14.78 -1.45 -3.43
C SER A 201 14.48 -2.33 -2.22
N PHE A 202 13.78 -3.44 -2.42
CA PHE A 202 13.49 -4.39 -1.37
C PHE A 202 14.76 -5.05 -0.78
N VAL A 203 15.72 -5.43 -1.62
CA VAL A 203 17.03 -5.95 -1.16
C VAL A 203 17.76 -4.91 -0.29
N ARG A 204 17.74 -3.62 -0.67
CA ARG A 204 18.33 -2.53 0.11
C ARG A 204 17.63 -2.36 1.46
N HIS A 205 16.29 -2.44 1.51
CA HIS A 205 15.57 -2.40 2.80
C HIS A 205 15.93 -3.59 3.69
N ALA A 206 16.04 -4.79 3.13
CA ALA A 206 16.48 -5.97 3.87
C ALA A 206 17.91 -5.80 4.39
N PHE A 207 18.82 -5.27 3.57
CA PHE A 207 20.18 -4.95 4.00
C PHE A 207 20.16 -4.00 5.21
N ARG A 208 19.45 -2.87 5.12
CA ARG A 208 19.38 -1.87 6.20
C ARG A 208 18.81 -2.46 7.48
N TYR A 209 17.78 -3.29 7.36
CA TYR A 209 17.16 -3.96 8.50
C TYR A 209 18.12 -4.91 9.21
N TRP A 210 18.78 -5.80 8.46
CA TRP A 210 19.60 -6.84 9.04
C TRP A 210 21.01 -6.35 9.45
N LEU A 211 21.58 -5.39 8.74
CA LEU A 211 22.88 -4.85 9.05
C LEU A 211 22.85 -3.63 10.00
N GLY A 212 21.65 -3.07 10.24
CA GLY A 212 21.44 -1.95 11.17
C GLY A 212 22.08 -0.63 10.70
N ARG A 213 22.35 -0.50 9.40
CA ARG A 213 22.96 0.69 8.79
C ARG A 213 22.53 0.85 7.33
N ASN A 214 22.70 2.04 6.80
CA ASN A 214 22.55 2.26 5.37
C ASN A 214 23.73 1.62 4.61
N GLU A 215 23.45 1.24 3.36
CA GLU A 215 24.44 0.77 2.40
C GLU A 215 25.36 1.90 1.94
N THR A 216 26.57 1.54 1.58
CA THR A 216 27.57 2.39 0.92
C THR A 216 27.92 1.79 -0.44
N LEU A 217 28.72 2.46 -1.24
CA LEU A 217 29.20 1.92 -2.52
C LEU A 217 30.00 0.62 -2.35
N ASP A 218 30.72 0.49 -1.25
CA ASP A 218 31.50 -0.71 -0.93
C ASP A 218 30.60 -1.96 -0.69
N ASP A 219 29.31 -1.76 -0.38
CA ASP A 219 28.36 -2.85 -0.16
C ASP A 219 27.73 -3.35 -1.48
N SER A 220 28.05 -2.74 -2.62
CA SER A 220 27.48 -3.13 -3.92
C SER A 220 27.61 -4.62 -4.24
N PRO A 221 28.77 -5.29 -4.02
CA PRO A 221 28.88 -6.73 -4.25
C PRO A 221 27.91 -7.55 -3.37
N THR A 222 27.72 -7.15 -2.13
CA THR A 222 26.78 -7.81 -1.20
C THR A 222 25.34 -7.67 -1.67
N LEU A 223 24.93 -6.47 -2.11
CA LEU A 223 23.58 -6.22 -2.60
C LEU A 223 23.29 -6.97 -3.91
N ILE A 224 24.27 -7.03 -4.82
CA ILE A 224 24.18 -7.79 -6.07
C ILE A 224 24.03 -9.28 -5.78
N ALA A 225 24.89 -9.84 -4.92
CA ALA A 225 24.84 -11.24 -4.55
C ALA A 225 23.50 -11.62 -3.88
N ALA A 226 22.94 -10.73 -3.07
CA ALA A 226 21.64 -10.94 -2.43
C ALA A 226 20.47 -10.91 -3.44
N ASP A 227 20.50 -9.98 -4.42
CA ASP A 227 19.53 -9.91 -5.52
C ASP A 227 19.62 -11.18 -6.39
N GLU A 228 20.81 -11.61 -6.75
CA GLU A 228 21.04 -12.84 -7.51
C GLU A 228 20.56 -14.08 -6.77
N ALA A 229 20.84 -14.17 -5.46
CA ALA A 229 20.36 -15.27 -4.62
C ALA A 229 18.81 -15.31 -4.59
N TYR A 230 18.15 -14.15 -4.48
CA TYR A 230 16.70 -14.05 -4.56
C TYR A 230 16.18 -14.59 -5.90
N VAL A 231 16.70 -14.11 -7.01
CA VAL A 231 16.26 -14.51 -8.36
C VAL A 231 16.54 -15.99 -8.62
N LYS A 232 17.76 -16.47 -8.33
CA LYS A 232 18.17 -17.86 -8.55
C LYS A 232 17.30 -18.88 -7.81
N HIS A 233 16.75 -18.49 -6.66
CA HIS A 233 15.92 -19.36 -5.83
C HIS A 233 14.42 -19.02 -5.94
N GLY A 234 13.98 -18.52 -7.10
CA GLY A 234 12.57 -18.33 -7.41
C GLY A 234 11.85 -17.31 -6.52
N GLY A 235 12.53 -16.24 -6.09
CA GLY A 235 11.95 -15.22 -5.21
C GLY A 235 12.06 -15.55 -3.72
N SER A 236 13.01 -16.41 -3.33
CA SER A 236 13.17 -16.81 -1.94
C SER A 236 13.78 -15.71 -1.07
N MET A 237 12.95 -15.13 -0.19
CA MET A 237 13.39 -14.23 0.87
C MET A 237 14.45 -14.84 1.78
N LYS A 238 14.30 -16.13 2.09
CA LYS A 238 15.27 -16.86 2.93
C LYS A 238 16.64 -16.94 2.27
N ALA A 239 16.70 -17.18 0.96
CA ALA A 239 17.95 -17.23 0.23
C ALA A 239 18.64 -15.84 0.19
N MET A 240 17.88 -14.77 -0.03
CA MET A 240 18.38 -13.40 0.01
C MET A 240 18.93 -13.03 1.39
N ILE A 241 18.19 -13.31 2.47
CA ILE A 241 18.60 -13.02 3.84
C ILE A 241 19.87 -13.82 4.19
N ALA A 242 19.92 -15.11 3.83
CA ALA A 242 21.10 -15.94 4.04
C ALA A 242 22.35 -15.35 3.33
N SER A 243 22.19 -14.88 2.09
CA SER A 243 23.26 -14.19 1.35
C SER A 243 23.74 -12.93 2.05
N LEU A 244 22.81 -12.08 2.56
CA LEU A 244 23.16 -10.87 3.31
C LEU A 244 23.93 -11.19 4.60
N LEU A 245 23.47 -12.15 5.39
CA LEU A 245 24.04 -12.49 6.69
C LEU A 245 25.36 -13.26 6.60
N SER A 246 25.67 -13.88 5.46
CA SER A 246 26.96 -14.52 5.19
C SER A 246 27.97 -13.63 4.45
N SER A 247 27.61 -12.39 4.14
CA SER A 247 28.46 -11.47 3.39
C SER A 247 29.55 -10.83 4.23
N ASP A 248 30.61 -10.37 3.58
CA ASP A 248 31.65 -9.59 4.22
C ASP A 248 31.13 -8.29 4.85
N SER A 249 30.14 -7.67 4.26
CA SER A 249 29.46 -6.48 4.79
C SER A 249 28.80 -6.72 6.16
N PHE A 250 28.39 -7.95 6.45
CA PHE A 250 27.82 -8.34 7.74
C PHE A 250 28.89 -8.83 8.71
N LEU A 251 29.82 -9.68 8.25
CA LEU A 251 30.80 -10.38 9.10
C LEU A 251 31.93 -9.46 9.54
N TYR A 252 32.30 -8.47 8.74
CA TYR A 252 33.43 -7.62 9.02
C TYR A 252 33.00 -6.14 9.13
N ARG A 253 33.55 -5.47 10.15
CA ARG A 253 33.44 -4.01 10.28
C ARG A 253 34.80 -3.38 9.93
N LYS A 254 34.78 -2.34 9.09
CA LYS A 254 35.98 -1.52 8.92
C LYS A 254 36.34 -0.90 10.27
N ALA A 255 37.57 -1.02 10.71
CA ALA A 255 38.12 -0.21 11.79
C ALA A 255 38.00 1.27 11.39
N LYS A 256 37.51 2.10 12.32
CA LYS A 256 37.49 3.56 12.13
C LYS A 256 38.89 4.12 12.14
#